data_711b79890981d3de0f11d07ea79f9b20
#
_entry.id   711b79890981d3de0f11d07ea79f9b20
#
_cell.length_a   1.000
_cell.length_b   1.000
_cell.length_c   1.000
_cell.angle_alpha   90.00
_cell.angle_beta   90.00
_cell.angle_gamma   90.00
#
_symmetry.space_group_name_H-M   'P 1'
#
loop_
_entity.id
_entity.type
_entity.pdbx_description
1 polymer ?
#
loop_
_entity_poly.entity_id
_entity_poly.type
_entity_poly.pdbx_seq_one_letter_code
_entity_poly.pdbx_strand_id
1 'polypeptide(L)'
;MDNTNKNINQNANTNESLNTDLKAIFDAIENSASGYPSEKDIKGLFADFDTTSNRLGNTVKDKNARLAAVIKGIEGLDFGNFEDNQIDLFGDAYEYLISNYAANAGKSGGEFFTPQSVSKLIAKLATQGLTTINKINDPAAGSGSLLLQAKKQFDNHVIQEGFFGQEINHTTYNLARMNMFLHNVNYDKFNIALGNTLTAPQFGDEKPFDAIVSNPPYSINWIGSDDPTLINDDRFAP
;
A
#
# COMPACT_ATOMS: atom_id res chain seq x y z
N MET A 1 21.03 12.45 -4.06
CA MET A 1 19.58 12.66 -4.22
C MET A 1 19.18 14.13 -4.41
N ASP A 2 19.93 15.10 -3.91
CA ASP A 2 19.50 16.51 -3.83
C ASP A 2 19.49 17.27 -5.17
N ASN A 3 20.35 16.94 -6.13
CA ASN A 3 20.42 17.67 -7.40
C ASN A 3 19.40 17.22 -8.46
N THR A 4 18.90 16.00 -8.39
CA THR A 4 17.95 15.46 -9.37
C THR A 4 16.55 16.03 -9.12
N ASN A 5 16.14 16.16 -7.86
CA ASN A 5 14.84 16.72 -7.48
C ASN A 5 14.73 18.22 -7.80
N LYS A 6 15.82 19.00 -7.60
CA LYS A 6 15.84 20.42 -7.97
C LYS A 6 15.69 20.66 -9.48
N ASN A 7 16.29 19.79 -10.31
CA ASN A 7 16.16 19.89 -11.76
C ASN A 7 14.76 19.55 -12.27
N ILE A 8 14.06 18.61 -11.65
CA ILE A 8 12.67 18.25 -12.03
C ILE A 8 11.74 19.43 -11.76
N ASN A 9 11.83 20.05 -10.59
CA ASN A 9 10.93 21.15 -10.21
C ASN A 9 11.19 22.43 -11.02
N GLN A 10 12.44 22.77 -11.28
CA GLN A 10 12.78 23.97 -12.07
C GLN A 10 12.44 23.83 -13.55
N ASN A 11 12.45 22.62 -14.11
CA ASN A 11 12.26 22.36 -15.54
C ASN A 11 10.92 21.71 -15.90
N ALA A 12 10.04 21.42 -14.92
CA ALA A 12 8.78 20.70 -15.18
C ALA A 12 7.90 21.34 -16.28
N ASN A 13 7.99 22.66 -16.47
CA ASN A 13 7.23 23.36 -17.53
C ASN A 13 7.89 23.34 -18.91
N THR A 14 9.21 23.09 -18.97
CA THR A 14 10.00 23.20 -20.19
C THR A 14 10.64 21.87 -20.57
N ASN A 15 10.54 20.84 -19.69
CA ASN A 15 11.12 19.54 -19.94
C ASN A 15 10.26 18.74 -20.92
N GLU A 16 10.76 18.59 -22.15
CA GLU A 16 10.09 17.79 -23.20
C GLU A 16 10.16 16.29 -22.92
N SER A 17 11.00 15.82 -21.99
CA SER A 17 11.20 14.41 -21.61
C SER A 17 10.69 14.06 -20.21
N LEU A 18 9.89 14.93 -19.55
CA LEU A 18 9.47 14.76 -18.17
C LEU A 18 8.84 13.38 -17.89
N ASN A 19 8.02 12.88 -18.81
CA ASN A 19 7.39 11.57 -18.67
C ASN A 19 8.39 10.41 -18.65
N THR A 20 9.44 10.47 -19.47
CA THR A 20 10.49 9.44 -19.52
C THR A 20 11.49 9.61 -18.38
N ASP A 21 11.75 10.83 -17.95
CA ASP A 21 12.66 11.12 -16.83
C ASP A 21 12.05 10.62 -15.50
N LEU A 22 10.75 10.84 -15.29
CA LEU A 22 10.04 10.28 -14.13
C LEU A 22 10.07 8.75 -14.14
N LYS A 23 9.83 8.14 -15.31
CA LYS A 23 9.93 6.68 -15.42
C LYS A 23 11.33 6.20 -15.05
N ALA A 24 12.38 6.84 -15.55
CA ALA A 24 13.75 6.49 -15.23
C ALA A 24 14.06 6.59 -13.72
N ILE A 25 13.47 7.56 -13.03
CA ILE A 25 13.59 7.70 -11.57
C ILE A 25 12.92 6.54 -10.85
N PHE A 26 11.70 6.17 -11.24
CA PHE A 26 11.00 5.03 -10.64
C PHE A 26 11.75 3.72 -10.87
N ASP A 27 12.22 3.50 -12.11
CA ASP A 27 13.04 2.34 -12.44
C ASP A 27 14.35 2.31 -11.61
N ALA A 28 14.98 3.47 -11.39
CA ALA A 28 16.19 3.57 -10.57
C ALA A 28 15.92 3.26 -9.09
N ILE A 29 14.79 3.69 -8.54
CA ILE A 29 14.38 3.37 -7.18
C ILE A 29 14.16 1.85 -7.04
N GLU A 30 13.39 1.26 -7.94
CA GLU A 30 13.13 -0.19 -7.91
C GLU A 30 14.42 -1.02 -8.09
N ASN A 31 15.28 -0.62 -9.02
CA ASN A 31 16.55 -1.30 -9.29
C ASN A 31 17.57 -1.13 -8.15
N SER A 32 17.46 -0.10 -7.33
CA SER A 32 18.35 0.10 -6.17
C SER A 32 18.23 -1.02 -5.13
N ALA A 33 17.09 -1.73 -5.11
CA ALA A 33 16.86 -2.85 -4.21
C ALA A 33 17.30 -4.21 -4.79
N SER A 34 17.74 -4.26 -6.06
CA SER A 34 18.10 -5.53 -6.72
C SER A 34 19.26 -6.23 -6.02
N GLY A 35 19.06 -7.50 -5.68
CA GLY A 35 20.01 -8.32 -4.92
C GLY A 35 19.99 -8.10 -3.41
N TYR A 36 19.15 -7.21 -2.91
CA TYR A 36 18.94 -7.00 -1.47
C TYR A 36 17.66 -7.70 -0.97
N PRO A 37 17.56 -8.02 0.33
CA PRO A 37 16.36 -8.65 0.90
C PRO A 37 15.05 -7.87 0.67
N SER A 38 15.13 -6.55 0.49
CA SER A 38 14.01 -5.66 0.20
C SER A 38 13.53 -5.69 -1.26
N GLU A 39 14.21 -6.41 -2.15
CA GLU A 39 13.86 -6.42 -3.60
C GLU A 39 12.40 -6.78 -3.84
N LYS A 40 11.90 -7.83 -3.17
CA LYS A 40 10.51 -8.29 -3.32
C LYS A 40 9.48 -7.22 -2.92
N ASP A 41 9.83 -6.33 -1.98
CA ASP A 41 8.91 -5.32 -1.44
C ASP A 41 8.98 -3.99 -2.21
N ILE A 42 10.08 -3.76 -2.95
CA ILE A 42 10.31 -2.53 -3.75
C ILE A 42 9.98 -2.75 -5.23
N LYS A 43 10.30 -3.92 -5.78
CA LYS A 43 10.10 -4.21 -7.21
C LYS A 43 8.63 -4.13 -7.62
N GLY A 44 8.37 -3.42 -8.72
CA GLY A 44 7.01 -3.20 -9.22
C GLY A 44 6.16 -2.25 -8.38
N LEU A 45 6.74 -1.51 -7.44
CA LEU A 45 6.03 -0.58 -6.56
C LEU A 45 5.36 0.55 -7.35
N PHE A 46 5.97 0.98 -8.44
CA PHE A 46 5.49 2.02 -9.34
C PHE A 46 4.81 1.49 -10.61
N ALA A 47 4.50 0.19 -10.69
CA ALA A 47 3.95 -0.43 -11.90
C ALA A 47 2.63 0.20 -12.38
N ASP A 48 1.82 0.72 -11.45
CA ASP A 48 0.55 1.37 -11.77
C ASP A 48 0.71 2.85 -12.18
N PHE A 49 1.91 3.42 -12.05
CA PHE A 49 2.20 4.81 -12.40
C PHE A 49 2.82 4.91 -13.81
N ASP A 50 1.98 4.67 -14.83
CA ASP A 50 2.39 4.75 -16.24
C ASP A 50 2.45 6.22 -16.72
N THR A 51 3.66 6.81 -16.65
CA THR A 51 3.94 8.19 -17.10
C THR A 51 3.80 8.36 -18.62
N THR A 52 3.69 7.26 -19.36
CA THR A 52 3.54 7.25 -20.82
C THR A 52 2.11 7.00 -21.28
N SER A 53 1.20 6.74 -20.36
CA SER A 53 -0.20 6.41 -20.62
C SER A 53 -0.94 7.46 -21.45
N ASN A 54 -1.77 7.01 -22.39
CA ASN A 54 -2.65 7.89 -23.16
C ASN A 54 -3.77 8.53 -22.28
N ARG A 55 -3.99 8.02 -21.06
CA ARG A 55 -4.89 8.67 -20.08
C ARG A 55 -4.37 10.03 -19.63
N LEU A 56 -3.06 10.25 -19.71
CA LEU A 56 -2.43 11.56 -19.42
C LEU A 56 -2.56 12.54 -20.59
N GLY A 57 -2.82 12.07 -21.80
CA GLY A 57 -2.95 12.87 -23.01
C GLY A 57 -2.50 12.12 -24.25
N ASN A 58 -2.88 12.62 -25.41
CA ASN A 58 -2.58 11.97 -26.69
C ASN A 58 -1.17 12.29 -27.21
N THR A 59 -0.58 13.40 -26.76
CA THR A 59 0.75 13.83 -27.17
C THR A 59 1.71 13.82 -25.98
N VAL A 60 3.03 13.74 -26.21
CA VAL A 60 4.05 13.87 -25.17
C VAL A 60 3.90 15.19 -24.42
N LYS A 61 3.61 16.27 -25.14
CA LYS A 61 3.38 17.60 -24.57
C LYS A 61 2.20 17.59 -23.57
N ASP A 62 1.08 16.97 -23.91
CA ASP A 62 -0.09 16.88 -23.04
C ASP A 62 0.21 16.04 -21.78
N LYS A 63 0.90 14.91 -21.96
CA LYS A 63 1.34 14.04 -20.85
C LYS A 63 2.24 14.83 -19.88
N ASN A 64 3.26 15.49 -20.42
CA ASN A 64 4.19 16.28 -19.62
C ASN A 64 3.51 17.46 -18.92
N ALA A 65 2.55 18.12 -19.57
CA ALA A 65 1.79 19.20 -18.95
C ALA A 65 0.98 18.72 -17.74
N ARG A 66 0.35 17.54 -17.82
CA ARG A 66 -0.39 16.96 -16.69
C ARG A 66 0.53 16.51 -15.56
N LEU A 67 1.65 15.86 -15.89
CA LEU A 67 2.65 15.45 -14.89
C LEU A 67 3.24 16.67 -14.18
N ALA A 68 3.57 17.73 -14.94
CA ALA A 68 4.05 18.99 -14.38
C ALA A 68 3.02 19.66 -13.46
N ALA A 69 1.72 19.60 -13.81
CA ALA A 69 0.66 20.14 -12.98
C ALA A 69 0.55 19.41 -11.64
N VAL A 70 0.70 18.06 -11.63
CA VAL A 70 0.72 17.26 -10.39
C VAL A 70 1.93 17.64 -9.53
N ILE A 71 3.14 17.68 -10.12
CA ILE A 71 4.38 18.03 -9.40
C ILE A 71 4.26 19.41 -8.75
N LYS A 72 3.72 20.39 -9.49
CA LYS A 72 3.49 21.74 -8.95
C LYS A 72 2.45 21.78 -7.85
N GLY A 73 1.43 20.93 -7.93
CA GLY A 73 0.41 20.84 -6.89
C GLY A 73 0.97 20.37 -5.55
N ILE A 74 2.06 19.60 -5.57
CA ILE A 74 2.71 19.08 -4.36
C ILE A 74 3.98 19.85 -3.96
N GLU A 75 4.56 20.65 -4.84
CA GLU A 75 5.82 21.38 -4.61
C GLU A 75 5.75 22.34 -3.40
N GLY A 76 4.57 22.92 -3.16
CA GLY A 76 4.36 23.86 -2.04
C GLY A 76 3.96 23.20 -0.73
N LEU A 77 3.86 21.87 -0.68
CA LEU A 77 3.49 21.17 0.54
C LEU A 77 4.75 20.94 1.40
N ASP A 78 4.67 21.34 2.66
CA ASP A 78 5.72 21.04 3.63
C ASP A 78 5.40 19.71 4.32
N PHE A 79 6.16 18.68 3.99
CA PHE A 79 6.04 17.36 4.59
C PHE A 79 6.98 17.17 5.81
N GLY A 80 7.63 18.23 6.28
CA GLY A 80 8.58 18.19 7.38
C GLY A 80 9.93 17.56 6.99
N ASN A 81 10.82 17.42 7.97
CA ASN A 81 12.12 16.78 7.81
C ASN A 81 12.04 15.31 8.18
N PHE A 82 12.65 14.45 7.38
CA PHE A 82 12.78 13.00 7.63
C PHE A 82 13.48 12.70 8.97
N GLU A 83 14.31 13.63 9.47
CA GLU A 83 15.08 13.47 10.70
C GLU A 83 14.27 13.76 11.97
N ASP A 84 13.13 14.47 11.88
CA ASP A 84 12.36 14.96 13.01
C ASP A 84 11.23 14.03 13.49
N ASN A 85 11.24 12.72 13.17
CA ASN A 85 10.17 11.75 13.50
C ASN A 85 8.77 12.09 12.94
N GLN A 86 8.65 13.01 12.01
CA GLN A 86 7.37 13.41 11.38
C GLN A 86 7.02 12.56 10.15
N ILE A 87 7.55 11.36 10.04
CA ILE A 87 7.26 10.43 8.94
C ILE A 87 5.78 10.06 8.90
N ASP A 88 5.09 10.07 10.03
CA ASP A 88 3.64 9.85 10.06
C ASP A 88 2.85 10.89 9.25
N LEU A 89 3.40 12.08 9.00
CA LEU A 89 2.75 13.10 8.18
C LEU A 89 2.61 12.65 6.72
N PHE A 90 3.62 12.01 6.14
CA PHE A 90 3.54 11.43 4.79
C PHE A 90 2.51 10.31 4.72
N GLY A 91 2.53 9.41 5.69
CA GLY A 91 1.58 8.34 5.79
C GLY A 91 0.15 8.85 5.95
N ASP A 92 -0.07 9.82 6.84
CA ASP A 92 -1.39 10.42 7.06
C ASP A 92 -1.88 11.18 5.81
N ALA A 93 -1.01 11.92 5.12
CA ALA A 93 -1.35 12.56 3.85
C ALA A 93 -1.72 11.53 2.77
N TYR A 94 -0.98 10.43 2.70
CA TYR A 94 -1.27 9.35 1.77
C TYR A 94 -2.60 8.65 2.07
N GLU A 95 -2.88 8.32 3.34
CA GLU A 95 -4.18 7.78 3.75
C GLU A 95 -5.33 8.74 3.45
N TYR A 96 -5.14 10.06 3.61
CA TYR A 96 -6.12 11.06 3.22
C TYR A 96 -6.40 11.04 1.72
N LEU A 97 -5.35 10.93 0.88
CA LEU A 97 -5.51 10.81 -0.58
C LEU A 97 -6.24 9.53 -0.97
N ILE A 98 -5.90 8.38 -0.35
CA ILE A 98 -6.61 7.11 -0.58
C ILE A 98 -8.08 7.24 -0.18
N SER A 99 -8.36 7.84 0.97
CA SER A 99 -9.74 8.08 1.45
C SER A 99 -10.56 8.91 0.46
N ASN A 100 -9.99 10.00 -0.06
CA ASN A 100 -10.63 10.84 -1.07
C ASN A 100 -10.84 10.09 -2.39
N TYR A 101 -9.87 9.30 -2.82
CA TYR A 101 -9.99 8.46 -4.00
C TYR A 101 -11.10 7.43 -3.82
N ALA A 102 -11.16 6.74 -2.68
CA ALA A 102 -12.20 5.79 -2.34
C ALA A 102 -13.60 6.42 -2.33
N ALA A 103 -13.74 7.61 -1.74
CA ALA A 103 -15.00 8.35 -1.71
C ALA A 103 -15.52 8.70 -3.11
N ASN A 104 -14.61 8.97 -4.05
CA ASN A 104 -14.95 9.29 -5.45
C ASN A 104 -15.12 8.03 -6.34
N ALA A 105 -14.60 6.89 -5.93
CA ALA A 105 -14.70 5.62 -6.66
C ALA A 105 -16.09 4.93 -6.49
N GLY A 106 -16.98 5.47 -5.67
CA GLY A 106 -18.32 4.94 -5.44
C GLY A 106 -18.30 3.56 -4.74
N LYS A 107 -19.06 2.59 -5.26
CA LYS A 107 -19.16 1.25 -4.63
C LYS A 107 -17.82 0.52 -4.52
N SER A 108 -16.92 0.72 -5.46
CA SER A 108 -15.57 0.10 -5.45
C SER A 108 -14.66 0.68 -4.37
N GLY A 109 -14.95 1.87 -3.85
CA GLY A 109 -14.10 2.51 -2.83
C GLY A 109 -14.03 1.72 -1.53
N GLY A 110 -15.13 1.09 -1.12
CA GLY A 110 -15.18 0.26 0.09
C GLY A 110 -14.41 -1.06 -0.01
N GLU A 111 -14.00 -1.48 -1.21
CA GLU A 111 -13.28 -2.74 -1.44
C GLU A 111 -11.78 -2.63 -1.12
N PHE A 112 -11.22 -1.43 -1.11
CA PHE A 112 -9.79 -1.25 -0.88
C PHE A 112 -9.45 -0.28 0.26
N PHE A 113 -10.43 0.39 0.84
CA PHE A 113 -10.21 1.34 1.93
C PHE A 113 -11.25 1.21 3.04
N THR A 114 -10.77 1.05 4.27
CA THR A 114 -11.59 1.09 5.47
C THR A 114 -11.43 2.44 6.16
N PRO A 115 -12.51 3.18 6.46
CA PRO A 115 -12.41 4.47 7.16
C PRO A 115 -11.59 4.36 8.45
N GLN A 116 -10.73 5.34 8.72
CA GLN A 116 -9.80 5.31 9.86
C GLN A 116 -10.48 5.09 11.22
N SER A 117 -11.66 5.67 11.43
CA SER A 117 -12.42 5.48 12.67
C SER A 117 -12.86 4.03 12.89
N VAL A 118 -13.25 3.36 11.80
CA VAL A 118 -13.64 1.93 11.80
C VAL A 118 -12.40 1.07 11.99
N SER A 119 -11.33 1.33 11.24
CA SER A 119 -10.06 0.61 11.36
C SER A 119 -9.50 0.70 12.78
N LYS A 120 -9.55 1.88 13.41
CA LYS A 120 -9.14 2.10 14.79
C LYS A 120 -9.99 1.29 15.78
N LEU A 121 -11.30 1.22 15.56
CA LEU A 121 -12.20 0.43 16.40
C LEU A 121 -11.90 -1.06 16.28
N ILE A 122 -11.78 -1.57 15.05
CA ILE A 122 -11.47 -2.98 14.79
C ILE A 122 -10.12 -3.36 15.41
N ALA A 123 -9.08 -2.56 15.19
CA ALA A 123 -7.76 -2.79 15.78
C ALA A 123 -7.83 -2.86 17.32
N LYS A 124 -8.56 -1.92 17.96
CA LYS A 124 -8.75 -1.92 19.42
C LYS A 124 -9.47 -3.16 19.94
N LEU A 125 -10.52 -3.59 19.24
CA LEU A 125 -11.27 -4.78 19.64
C LEU A 125 -10.42 -6.05 19.48
N ALA A 126 -9.74 -6.20 18.36
CA ALA A 126 -8.92 -7.38 18.07
C ALA A 126 -7.71 -7.52 19.01
N THR A 127 -7.25 -6.42 19.58
CA THR A 127 -6.07 -6.38 20.43
C THR A 127 -6.39 -6.10 21.92
N GLN A 128 -7.67 -6.15 22.28
CA GLN A 128 -8.10 -5.88 23.64
C GLN A 128 -7.48 -6.88 24.63
N GLY A 129 -6.82 -6.34 25.66
CA GLY A 129 -6.16 -7.15 26.68
C GLY A 129 -4.75 -7.63 26.32
N LEU A 130 -4.28 -7.38 25.09
CA LEU A 130 -2.91 -7.66 24.69
C LEU A 130 -2.01 -6.49 25.10
N THR A 131 -0.90 -6.80 25.73
CA THR A 131 0.14 -5.82 26.07
C THR A 131 1.29 -5.84 25.06
N THR A 132 1.42 -6.94 24.32
CA THR A 132 2.40 -7.15 23.26
C THR A 132 1.75 -7.86 22.10
N ILE A 133 2.19 -7.56 20.88
CA ILE A 133 1.80 -8.26 19.66
C ILE A 133 3.08 -8.57 18.89
N ASN A 134 3.28 -9.85 18.55
CA ASN A 134 4.40 -10.26 17.72
C ASN A 134 4.05 -10.20 16.23
N LYS A 135 2.88 -10.73 15.88
CA LYS A 135 2.37 -10.81 14.51
C LYS A 135 0.90 -10.39 14.44
N ILE A 136 0.58 -9.60 13.42
CA ILE A 136 -0.80 -9.26 13.07
C ILE A 136 -1.05 -9.54 11.59
N ASN A 137 -2.21 -10.07 11.26
CA ASN A 137 -2.57 -10.42 9.88
C ASN A 137 -3.89 -9.77 9.43
N ASP A 138 -3.92 -9.38 8.16
CA ASP A 138 -5.15 -9.01 7.45
C ASP A 138 -5.25 -9.84 6.15
N PRO A 139 -6.11 -10.86 6.10
CA PRO A 139 -6.26 -11.73 4.93
C PRO A 139 -6.96 -11.06 3.74
N ALA A 140 -7.45 -9.83 3.88
CA ALA A 140 -8.03 -9.00 2.83
C ALA A 140 -7.52 -7.57 2.99
N ALA A 141 -6.20 -7.40 2.87
CA ALA A 141 -5.45 -6.25 3.40
C ALA A 141 -5.88 -4.90 2.83
N GLY A 142 -6.48 -4.86 1.64
CA GLY A 142 -6.80 -3.60 1.01
C GLY A 142 -5.57 -2.72 0.88
N SER A 143 -5.70 -1.46 1.26
CA SER A 143 -4.57 -0.50 1.33
C SER A 143 -3.65 -0.67 2.54
N GLY A 144 -3.86 -1.67 3.40
CA GLY A 144 -3.09 -1.88 4.63
C GLY A 144 -3.51 -0.99 5.81
N SER A 145 -4.55 -0.18 5.66
CA SER A 145 -4.97 0.80 6.70
C SER A 145 -5.34 0.13 8.04
N LEU A 146 -5.93 -1.05 8.04
CA LEU A 146 -6.24 -1.79 9.26
C LEU A 146 -4.97 -2.19 10.03
N LEU A 147 -3.97 -2.70 9.33
CA LEU A 147 -2.68 -3.06 9.92
C LEU A 147 -1.97 -1.84 10.51
N LEU A 148 -1.99 -0.71 9.79
CA LEU A 148 -1.37 0.54 10.25
C LEU A 148 -2.09 1.15 11.45
N GLN A 149 -3.39 0.99 11.59
CA GLN A 149 -4.10 1.41 12.80
C GLN A 149 -3.70 0.57 14.02
N ALA A 150 -3.39 -0.71 13.84
CA ALA A 150 -2.80 -1.52 14.90
C ALA A 150 -1.39 -1.02 15.27
N LYS A 151 -0.55 -0.66 14.29
CA LYS A 151 0.75 -0.02 14.53
C LYS A 151 0.64 1.23 15.39
N LYS A 152 -0.29 2.14 15.04
CA LYS A 152 -0.53 3.39 15.79
C LYS A 152 -1.02 3.16 17.23
N GLN A 153 -1.60 2.02 17.52
CA GLN A 153 -2.12 1.68 18.84
C GLN A 153 -1.05 1.06 19.76
N PHE A 154 -0.14 0.30 19.17
CA PHE A 154 0.99 -0.30 19.85
C PHE A 154 2.25 0.44 19.42
N ASP A 155 2.93 1.05 20.36
CA ASP A 155 4.19 1.72 20.08
C ASP A 155 5.19 0.79 19.37
N ASN A 156 6.11 1.30 18.57
CA ASN A 156 7.02 0.56 17.67
C ASN A 156 7.81 -0.60 18.33
N HIS A 157 7.79 -0.69 19.65
CA HIS A 157 8.50 -1.73 20.40
C HIS A 157 7.72 -3.04 20.57
N VAL A 158 6.47 -3.10 20.13
CA VAL A 158 5.55 -4.18 20.50
C VAL A 158 5.35 -5.19 19.39
N ILE A 159 5.51 -4.79 18.11
CA ILE A 159 5.33 -5.70 16.98
C ILE A 159 6.72 -6.17 16.53
N GLN A 160 7.07 -7.40 16.89
CA GLN A 160 8.41 -7.93 16.67
C GLN A 160 8.62 -8.55 15.29
N GLU A 161 7.73 -9.45 14.85
CA GLU A 161 7.81 -10.09 13.53
C GLU A 161 7.06 -9.28 12.46
N GLY A 162 6.04 -8.50 12.84
CA GLY A 162 5.48 -7.47 11.98
C GLY A 162 4.07 -7.72 11.47
N PHE A 163 3.81 -7.09 10.33
CA PHE A 163 2.51 -7.01 9.68
C PHE A 163 2.44 -7.97 8.50
N PHE A 164 1.41 -8.77 8.46
CA PHE A 164 1.15 -9.70 7.37
C PHE A 164 -0.16 -9.34 6.71
N GLY A 165 -0.20 -9.37 5.38
CA GLY A 165 -1.42 -9.08 4.66
C GLY A 165 -1.47 -9.78 3.32
N GLN A 166 -2.67 -10.10 2.85
CA GLN A 166 -2.84 -10.65 1.52
C GLN A 166 -3.90 -9.87 0.77
N GLU A 167 -3.62 -9.52 -0.47
CA GLU A 167 -4.49 -8.72 -1.33
C GLU A 167 -4.59 -9.32 -2.72
N ILE A 168 -5.80 -9.44 -3.25
CA ILE A 168 -6.06 -10.05 -4.56
C ILE A 168 -5.82 -9.07 -5.71
N ASN A 169 -6.05 -7.78 -5.50
CA ASN A 169 -5.92 -6.77 -6.52
C ASN A 169 -4.50 -6.20 -6.57
N HIS A 170 -3.87 -6.25 -7.74
CA HIS A 170 -2.48 -5.83 -7.93
C HIS A 170 -2.25 -4.36 -7.57
N THR A 171 -3.13 -3.46 -8.00
CA THR A 171 -3.02 -2.02 -7.71
C THR A 171 -3.15 -1.76 -6.21
N THR A 172 -4.13 -2.39 -5.56
CA THR A 172 -4.34 -2.26 -4.12
C THR A 172 -3.19 -2.87 -3.31
N TYR A 173 -2.62 -3.98 -3.78
CA TYR A 173 -1.39 -4.57 -3.23
C TYR A 173 -0.21 -3.58 -3.28
N ASN A 174 -0.03 -2.86 -4.40
CA ASN A 174 1.00 -1.81 -4.51
C ASN A 174 0.73 -0.64 -3.57
N LEU A 175 -0.55 -0.22 -3.45
CA LEU A 175 -0.94 0.81 -2.49
C LEU A 175 -0.62 0.41 -1.05
N ALA A 176 -0.87 -0.84 -0.67
CA ALA A 176 -0.57 -1.35 0.68
C ALA A 176 0.94 -1.31 0.98
N ARG A 177 1.79 -1.78 0.05
CA ARG A 177 3.26 -1.72 0.22
C ARG A 177 3.76 -0.29 0.36
N MET A 178 3.28 0.61 -0.52
CA MET A 178 3.61 2.03 -0.45
C MET A 178 3.19 2.62 0.91
N ASN A 179 2.00 2.28 1.37
CA ASN A 179 1.46 2.75 2.64
C ASN A 179 2.33 2.29 3.83
N MET A 180 2.81 1.03 3.82
CA MET A 180 3.75 0.55 4.84
C MET A 180 5.03 1.39 4.86
N PHE A 181 5.66 1.64 3.70
CA PHE A 181 6.88 2.45 3.63
C PHE A 181 6.65 3.89 4.08
N LEU A 182 5.56 4.53 3.66
CA LEU A 182 5.24 5.91 4.03
C LEU A 182 4.92 6.08 5.52
N HIS A 183 4.48 5.00 6.18
CA HIS A 183 4.32 4.95 7.64
C HIS A 183 5.57 4.42 8.36
N ASN A 184 6.73 4.46 7.73
CA ASN A 184 8.01 4.02 8.31
C ASN A 184 7.98 2.59 8.87
N VAL A 185 7.29 1.70 8.17
CA VAL A 185 7.40 0.26 8.42
C VAL A 185 8.54 -0.27 7.55
N ASN A 186 9.58 -0.76 8.19
CA ASN A 186 10.72 -1.30 7.46
C ASN A 186 10.33 -2.59 6.69
N TYR A 187 11.01 -2.86 5.58
CA TYR A 187 10.72 -4.02 4.71
C TYR A 187 10.76 -5.38 5.45
N ASP A 188 11.56 -5.49 6.51
CA ASP A 188 11.66 -6.69 7.34
C ASP A 188 10.53 -6.82 8.38
N LYS A 189 9.65 -5.81 8.47
CA LYS A 189 8.54 -5.71 9.42
C LYS A 189 7.17 -5.81 8.77
N PHE A 190 7.09 -6.03 7.47
CA PHE A 190 5.84 -6.35 6.81
C PHE A 190 6.04 -7.40 5.73
N ASN A 191 4.98 -8.14 5.47
CA ASN A 191 4.92 -9.11 4.38
C ASN A 191 3.51 -9.02 3.77
N ILE A 192 3.39 -8.27 2.68
CA ILE A 192 2.14 -8.16 1.92
C ILE A 192 2.27 -9.08 0.71
N ALA A 193 1.37 -10.06 0.58
CA ALA A 193 1.35 -11.01 -0.51
C ALA A 193 0.24 -10.69 -1.51
N LEU A 194 0.52 -10.89 -2.80
CA LEU A 194 -0.48 -10.79 -3.86
C LEU A 194 -1.12 -12.16 -4.08
N GLY A 195 -2.44 -12.23 -4.03
CA GLY A 195 -3.17 -13.45 -4.34
C GLY A 195 -4.51 -13.58 -3.62
N ASN A 196 -5.30 -14.54 -4.04
CA ASN A 196 -6.58 -14.84 -3.42
C ASN A 196 -6.37 -15.71 -2.16
N THR A 197 -6.68 -15.19 -1.02
CA THR A 197 -6.52 -15.86 0.29
C THR A 197 -7.34 -17.13 0.40
N LEU A 198 -8.47 -17.21 -0.28
CA LEU A 198 -9.34 -18.38 -0.23
C LEU A 198 -8.74 -19.57 -1.00
N THR A 199 -8.16 -19.32 -2.18
CA THR A 199 -7.66 -20.37 -3.07
C THR A 199 -6.15 -20.59 -2.99
N ALA A 200 -5.40 -19.57 -2.56
CA ALA A 200 -3.94 -19.61 -2.47
C ALA A 200 -3.43 -18.81 -1.24
N PRO A 201 -3.74 -19.27 -0.01
CA PRO A 201 -3.26 -18.60 1.20
C PRO A 201 -1.73 -18.64 1.26
N GLN A 202 -1.12 -17.48 1.49
CA GLN A 202 0.34 -17.35 1.53
C GLN A 202 0.91 -17.55 2.94
N PHE A 203 0.07 -17.42 3.97
CA PHE A 203 0.50 -17.46 5.36
C PHE A 203 -0.13 -18.63 6.15
N GLY A 204 -0.59 -19.68 5.45
CA GLY A 204 -1.24 -20.83 6.07
C GLY A 204 -0.33 -21.64 7.02
N ASP A 205 0.97 -21.70 6.71
CA ASP A 205 1.97 -22.44 7.49
C ASP A 205 2.67 -21.55 8.54
N GLU A 206 2.32 -20.26 8.61
CA GLU A 206 2.86 -19.35 9.61
C GLU A 206 2.37 -19.77 11.01
N LYS A 207 3.22 -19.54 12.02
CA LYS A 207 2.80 -19.68 13.42
C LYS A 207 1.59 -18.79 13.70
N PRO A 208 0.76 -19.15 14.68
CA PRO A 208 -0.45 -18.36 14.98
C PRO A 208 -0.16 -16.87 15.06
N PHE A 209 -1.05 -16.07 14.48
CA PHE A 209 -1.04 -14.62 14.64
C PHE A 209 -1.63 -14.26 16.00
N ASP A 210 -1.10 -13.22 16.65
CA ASP A 210 -1.65 -12.73 17.92
C ASP A 210 -2.96 -11.99 17.71
N ALA A 211 -3.11 -11.35 16.54
CA ALA A 211 -4.35 -10.72 16.13
C ALA A 211 -4.58 -10.88 14.63
N ILE A 212 -5.84 -11.03 14.25
CA ILE A 212 -6.31 -10.99 12.87
C ILE A 212 -7.35 -9.89 12.76
N VAL A 213 -7.15 -8.99 11.82
CA VAL A 213 -8.09 -7.91 11.51
C VAL A 213 -8.49 -8.02 10.05
N SER A 214 -9.76 -7.78 9.72
CA SER A 214 -10.17 -7.81 8.31
C SER A 214 -11.46 -7.04 8.07
N ASN A 215 -11.55 -6.42 6.91
CA ASN A 215 -12.79 -5.94 6.32
C ASN A 215 -12.92 -6.53 4.90
N PRO A 216 -13.36 -7.80 4.79
CA PRO A 216 -13.41 -8.48 3.51
C PRO A 216 -14.49 -7.88 2.60
N PRO A 217 -14.34 -7.97 1.25
CA PRO A 217 -15.34 -7.46 0.32
C PRO A 217 -16.63 -8.26 0.39
N TYR A 218 -17.77 -7.56 0.46
CA TYR A 218 -19.11 -8.16 0.56
C TYR A 218 -19.74 -8.49 -0.79
N SER A 219 -19.18 -7.95 -1.89
CA SER A 219 -19.77 -8.03 -3.24
C SER A 219 -19.24 -9.20 -4.08
N ILE A 220 -18.29 -9.96 -3.57
CA ILE A 220 -17.71 -11.10 -4.28
C ILE A 220 -18.56 -12.35 -3.99
N ASN A 221 -19.07 -12.96 -5.07
CA ASN A 221 -19.83 -14.20 -4.95
C ASN A 221 -18.92 -15.33 -4.47
N TRP A 222 -19.40 -16.09 -3.48
CA TRP A 222 -18.75 -17.32 -3.04
C TRP A 222 -18.96 -18.42 -4.09
N ILE A 223 -17.87 -18.91 -4.65
CA ILE A 223 -17.88 -20.01 -5.65
C ILE A 223 -17.48 -21.36 -5.06
N GLY A 224 -17.29 -21.43 -3.75
CA GLY A 224 -16.70 -22.58 -3.07
C GLY A 224 -17.43 -23.90 -3.27
N SER A 225 -18.77 -23.88 -3.44
CA SER A 225 -19.54 -25.09 -3.77
C SER A 225 -19.26 -25.65 -5.17
N ASP A 226 -18.81 -24.80 -6.08
CA ASP A 226 -18.58 -25.13 -7.50
C ASP A 226 -17.08 -25.28 -7.82
N ASP A 227 -16.20 -24.91 -6.89
CA ASP A 227 -14.76 -25.02 -7.02
C ASP A 227 -14.24 -26.27 -6.30
N PRO A 228 -13.76 -27.28 -7.06
CA PRO A 228 -13.28 -28.54 -6.47
C PRO A 228 -12.06 -28.36 -5.55
N THR A 229 -11.33 -27.26 -5.65
CA THR A 229 -10.19 -26.96 -4.76
C THR A 229 -10.68 -26.48 -3.40
N LEU A 230 -11.78 -25.74 -3.35
CA LEU A 230 -12.34 -25.20 -2.11
C LEU A 230 -13.28 -26.18 -1.42
N ILE A 231 -14.01 -27.02 -2.16
CA ILE A 231 -14.97 -27.99 -1.57
C ILE A 231 -14.27 -29.07 -0.74
N ASN A 232 -13.02 -29.39 -1.06
CA ASN A 232 -12.19 -30.37 -0.36
C ASN A 232 -11.17 -29.76 0.59
N ASP A 233 -11.22 -28.46 0.80
CA ASP A 233 -10.28 -27.75 1.68
C ASP A 233 -10.80 -27.81 3.14
N ASP A 234 -10.01 -28.36 4.05
CA ASP A 234 -10.35 -28.54 5.46
C ASP A 234 -10.71 -27.22 6.17
N ARG A 235 -10.29 -26.08 5.65
CA ARG A 235 -10.65 -24.75 6.18
C ARG A 235 -12.13 -24.44 6.01
N PHE A 236 -12.80 -25.06 5.02
CA PHE A 236 -14.19 -24.83 4.67
C PHE A 236 -15.07 -26.07 4.92
N ALA A 237 -14.50 -27.14 5.48
CA ALA A 237 -15.25 -28.32 5.88
C ALA A 237 -16.28 -27.95 6.99
N PRO A 238 -17.50 -28.50 6.97
CA PRO A 238 -18.52 -28.25 7.97
C PRO A 238 -18.15 -28.78 9.36
#